data_a900df779ba7b1eb67a37f720f055c5d
#
_entry.id   a900df779ba7b1eb67a37f720f055c5d
#
_cell.length_a   1.000
_cell.length_b   1.000
_cell.length_c   1.000
_cell.angle_alpha   90.00
_cell.angle_beta   90.00
_cell.angle_gamma   90.00
#
_symmetry.space_group_name_H-M   'P 1'
#
loop_
_entity.id
_entity.type
_entity.pdbx_description
1 polymer ?
#
loop_
_entity_poly.entity_id
_entity_poly.type
_entity_poly.pdbx_seq_one_letter_code
_entity_poly.pdbx_strand_id
1 'polypeptide(L)'
;MKILDRYILTTYLKTFFSVFIILMFIFVLQSIWLYISELAGRGLDLIIVLKFLWYVSPRLIPLVLPLTILLTSLMVFGSFSENYEFAAMKSTGISLQRAMRSLTFFIVFLSALVFFFANDVIPYSEYRWLNLRRNIQQFKPSMAIAEGQFSQVGDEFNIKVKKKSGENDQYLEEVVIHKKEAKHSSGNGTVIIADRGELTSEIGSNTLSLVLNDGNYYSEVFTKDRKRKLQQEFVRSSFEE
;
A
#
# COMPACT_ATOMS: atom_id res chain seq x y z
N MET A 1 35.46 25.45 -10.22
CA MET A 1 34.78 24.71 -11.30
C MET A 1 35.03 25.46 -12.60
N LYS A 2 35.45 24.73 -13.66
CA LYS A 2 35.58 25.33 -14.99
C LYS A 2 34.20 25.53 -15.62
N ILE A 3 34.07 26.43 -16.59
CA ILE A 3 32.79 26.74 -17.25
C ILE A 3 32.11 25.45 -17.76
N LEU A 4 32.89 24.56 -18.34
CA LEU A 4 32.44 23.24 -18.83
C LEU A 4 31.84 22.37 -17.72
N ASP A 5 32.47 22.26 -16.54
CA ASP A 5 32.00 21.48 -15.42
C ASP A 5 30.63 21.99 -14.95
N ARG A 6 30.46 23.31 -14.93
CA ARG A 6 29.19 23.95 -14.55
C ARG A 6 28.11 23.69 -15.58
N TYR A 7 28.45 23.76 -16.87
CA TYR A 7 27.52 23.49 -17.97
C TYR A 7 26.98 22.06 -17.87
N ILE A 8 27.88 21.07 -17.84
CA ILE A 8 27.50 19.65 -17.77
C ILE A 8 26.66 19.38 -16.51
N LEU A 9 27.09 19.86 -15.35
CA LEU A 9 26.37 19.66 -14.09
C LEU A 9 24.98 20.31 -14.11
N THR A 10 24.87 21.54 -14.62
CA THR A 10 23.58 22.26 -14.64
C THR A 10 22.59 21.58 -15.61
N THR A 11 23.06 21.14 -16.77
CA THR A 11 22.24 20.40 -17.73
C THR A 11 21.77 19.08 -17.12
N TYR A 12 22.69 18.34 -16.50
CA TYR A 12 22.37 17.10 -15.82
C TYR A 12 21.35 17.30 -14.69
N LEU A 13 21.55 18.30 -13.81
CA LEU A 13 20.64 18.57 -12.70
C LEU A 13 19.23 18.94 -13.16
N LYS A 14 19.11 19.79 -14.18
CA LYS A 14 17.80 20.16 -14.73
C LYS A 14 17.04 18.92 -15.22
N THR A 15 17.70 18.09 -16.01
CA THR A 15 17.11 16.83 -16.51
C THR A 15 16.82 15.85 -15.36
N PHE A 16 17.73 15.74 -14.39
CA PHE A 16 17.58 14.87 -13.23
C PHE A 16 16.32 15.23 -12.40
N PHE A 17 16.15 16.49 -12.04
CA PHE A 17 14.96 16.89 -11.29
C PHE A 17 13.67 16.74 -12.09
N SER A 18 13.70 17.02 -13.40
CA SER A 18 12.54 16.80 -14.25
C SER A 18 12.14 15.32 -14.30
N VAL A 19 13.08 14.43 -14.58
CA VAL A 19 12.86 12.98 -14.63
C VAL A 19 12.46 12.44 -13.24
N PHE A 20 13.12 12.90 -12.17
CA PHE A 20 12.81 12.50 -10.81
C PHE A 20 11.36 12.83 -10.41
N ILE A 21 10.90 14.04 -10.71
CA ILE A 21 9.51 14.46 -10.40
C ILE A 21 8.51 13.60 -11.19
N ILE A 22 8.76 13.37 -12.48
CA ILE A 22 7.88 12.55 -13.32
C ILE A 22 7.81 11.11 -12.77
N LEU A 23 8.97 10.50 -12.50
CA LEU A 23 9.00 9.14 -11.96
C LEU A 23 8.36 9.06 -10.57
N MET A 24 8.65 10.00 -9.67
CA MET A 24 8.00 10.05 -8.36
C MET A 24 6.49 10.14 -8.49
N PHE A 25 5.99 10.97 -9.39
CA PHE A 25 4.56 11.09 -9.64
C PHE A 25 3.95 9.76 -10.11
N ILE A 26 4.60 9.06 -11.06
CA ILE A 26 4.18 7.75 -11.56
C ILE A 26 4.14 6.73 -10.42
N PHE A 27 5.19 6.64 -9.59
CA PHE A 27 5.24 5.68 -8.48
C PHE A 27 4.27 6.01 -7.34
N VAL A 28 3.98 7.30 -7.11
CA VAL A 28 2.91 7.71 -6.18
C VAL A 28 1.55 7.28 -6.71
N LEU A 29 1.24 7.48 -8.01
CA LEU A 29 0.01 6.99 -8.62
C LEU A 29 -0.10 5.46 -8.54
N GLN A 30 1.00 4.74 -8.79
CA GLN A 30 1.06 3.29 -8.63
C GLN A 30 0.75 2.88 -7.18
N SER A 31 1.23 3.64 -6.20
CA SER A 31 0.94 3.38 -4.78
C SER A 31 -0.54 3.58 -4.45
N ILE A 32 -1.21 4.58 -5.04
CA ILE A 32 -2.66 4.74 -4.90
C ILE A 32 -3.38 3.49 -5.43
N TRP A 33 -2.99 3.01 -6.60
CA TRP A 33 -3.58 1.79 -7.17
C TRP A 33 -3.35 0.56 -6.30
N LEU A 34 -2.16 0.42 -5.73
CA LEU A 34 -1.80 -0.71 -4.85
C LEU A 34 -2.64 -0.74 -3.56
N TYR A 35 -2.95 0.44 -3.01
CA TYR A 35 -3.70 0.60 -1.77
C TYR A 35 -5.16 0.98 -1.98
N ILE A 36 -5.66 0.91 -3.22
CA ILE A 36 -7.01 1.35 -3.55
C ILE A 36 -8.08 0.59 -2.76
N SER A 37 -7.89 -0.71 -2.51
CA SER A 37 -8.80 -1.52 -1.71
C SER A 37 -8.85 -1.11 -0.22
N GLU A 38 -7.79 -0.47 0.27
CA GLU A 38 -7.73 0.08 1.63
C GLU A 38 -8.26 1.51 1.70
N LEU A 39 -8.21 2.25 0.59
CA LEU A 39 -8.59 3.67 0.51
C LEU A 39 -10.00 3.87 -0.05
N ALA A 40 -10.41 3.06 -1.04
CA ALA A 40 -11.71 3.18 -1.68
C ALA A 40 -12.82 2.49 -0.87
N GLY A 41 -14.00 3.06 -0.88
CA GLY A 41 -15.19 2.49 -0.23
C GLY A 41 -15.26 2.66 1.29
N ARG A 42 -14.28 3.35 1.90
CA ARG A 42 -14.21 3.52 3.36
C ARG A 42 -14.60 4.92 3.85
N GLY A 43 -15.14 5.77 2.98
CA GLY A 43 -15.54 7.13 3.36
C GLY A 43 -14.40 7.97 3.97
N LEU A 44 -13.14 7.70 3.59
CA LEU A 44 -11.99 8.41 4.11
C LEU A 44 -11.98 9.85 3.60
N ASP A 45 -11.75 10.79 4.52
CA ASP A 45 -11.52 12.18 4.17
C ASP A 45 -10.27 12.30 3.27
N LEU A 46 -10.33 13.18 2.28
CA LEU A 46 -9.25 13.46 1.33
C LEU A 46 -7.94 13.84 2.06
N ILE A 47 -8.04 14.48 3.22
CA ILE A 47 -6.90 14.83 4.06
C ILE A 47 -6.17 13.56 4.56
N ILE A 48 -6.90 12.52 4.92
CA ILE A 48 -6.33 11.25 5.38
C ILE A 48 -5.60 10.56 4.22
N VAL A 49 -6.19 10.57 3.02
CA VAL A 49 -5.56 10.02 1.81
C VAL A 49 -4.27 10.76 1.48
N LEU A 50 -4.26 12.09 1.54
CA LEU A 50 -3.05 12.90 1.31
C LEU A 50 -1.97 12.62 2.36
N LYS A 51 -2.33 12.49 3.65
CA LYS A 51 -1.38 12.09 4.70
C LYS A 51 -0.81 10.70 4.46
N PHE A 52 -1.65 9.77 4.04
CA PHE A 52 -1.22 8.41 3.69
C PHE A 52 -0.16 8.43 2.57
N LEU A 53 -0.42 9.14 1.48
CA LEU A 53 0.51 9.29 0.36
C LEU A 53 1.80 10.00 0.77
N TRP A 54 1.70 11.00 1.61
CA TRP A 54 2.87 11.71 2.15
C TRP A 54 3.80 10.78 2.94
N TYR A 55 3.24 9.88 3.76
CA TYR A 55 4.03 8.94 4.53
C TYR A 55 4.56 7.76 3.70
N VAL A 56 3.90 7.37 2.62
CA VAL A 56 4.39 6.34 1.69
C VAL A 56 5.50 6.86 0.77
N SER A 57 5.44 8.13 0.38
CA SER A 57 6.37 8.74 -0.61
C SER A 57 7.87 8.56 -0.29
N PRO A 58 8.36 8.72 0.95
CA PRO A 58 9.77 8.56 1.27
C PRO A 58 10.32 7.15 0.98
N ARG A 59 9.49 6.13 1.13
CA ARG A 59 9.85 4.74 0.80
C ARG A 59 10.14 4.52 -0.68
N LEU A 60 9.56 5.33 -1.56
CA LEU A 60 9.73 5.22 -3.01
C LEU A 60 11.06 5.81 -3.49
N ILE A 61 11.65 6.74 -2.73
CA ILE A 61 12.86 7.48 -3.13
C ILE A 61 14.04 6.54 -3.46
N PRO A 62 14.41 5.55 -2.63
CA PRO A 62 15.52 4.64 -2.94
C PRO A 62 15.29 3.81 -4.21
N LEU A 63 14.03 3.55 -4.56
CA LEU A 63 13.66 2.83 -5.78
C LEU A 63 13.73 3.73 -7.01
N VAL A 64 13.24 4.96 -6.89
CA VAL A 64 13.15 5.92 -7.99
C VAL A 64 14.51 6.50 -8.36
N LEU A 65 15.39 6.75 -7.37
CA LEU A 65 16.67 7.43 -7.60
C LEU A 65 17.61 6.69 -8.57
N PRO A 66 17.86 5.38 -8.45
CA PRO A 66 18.72 4.67 -9.41
C PRO A 66 18.17 4.74 -10.83
N LEU A 67 16.84 4.61 -10.97
CA LEU A 67 16.17 4.69 -12.27
C LEU A 67 16.27 6.11 -12.85
N THR A 68 16.11 7.14 -12.00
CA THR A 68 16.30 8.54 -12.39
C THR A 68 17.72 8.81 -12.88
N ILE A 69 18.73 8.35 -12.15
CA ILE A 69 20.15 8.50 -12.53
C ILE A 69 20.40 7.85 -13.88
N LEU A 70 19.91 6.62 -14.07
CA LEU A 70 20.06 5.90 -15.33
C LEU A 70 19.44 6.66 -16.51
N LEU A 71 18.15 7.02 -16.40
CA LEU A 71 17.42 7.72 -17.46
C LEU A 71 18.03 9.09 -17.75
N THR A 72 18.36 9.85 -16.71
CA THR A 72 19.01 11.16 -16.88
C THR A 72 20.35 11.02 -17.57
N SER A 73 21.15 10.02 -17.21
CA SER A 73 22.44 9.77 -17.85
C SER A 73 22.26 9.44 -19.35
N LEU A 74 21.32 8.56 -19.68
CA LEU A 74 21.01 8.22 -21.06
C LEU A 74 20.56 9.44 -21.87
N MET A 75 19.67 10.26 -21.30
CA MET A 75 19.14 11.46 -21.98
C MET A 75 20.22 12.53 -22.19
N VAL A 76 21.00 12.84 -21.14
CA VAL A 76 21.99 13.92 -21.22
C VAL A 76 23.18 13.50 -22.09
N PHE A 77 23.71 12.29 -21.90
CA PHE A 77 24.82 11.83 -22.72
C PHE A 77 24.39 11.51 -24.14
N GLY A 78 23.16 11.03 -24.35
CA GLY A 78 22.56 10.90 -25.68
C GLY A 78 22.51 12.23 -26.41
N SER A 79 21.97 13.26 -25.76
CA SER A 79 21.91 14.63 -26.32
C SER A 79 23.31 15.21 -26.64
N PHE A 80 24.30 15.02 -25.73
CA PHE A 80 25.67 15.47 -26.00
C PHE A 80 26.32 14.73 -27.18
N SER A 81 25.97 13.47 -27.39
CA SER A 81 26.45 12.69 -28.54
C SER A 81 25.78 13.14 -29.84
N GLU A 82 24.46 13.32 -29.82
CA GLU A 82 23.65 13.74 -30.97
C GLU A 82 24.04 15.13 -31.47
N ASN A 83 24.30 16.06 -30.55
CA ASN A 83 24.74 17.42 -30.86
C ASN A 83 26.26 17.56 -31.10
N TYR A 84 27.00 16.46 -31.24
CA TYR A 84 28.45 16.45 -31.47
C TYR A 84 29.28 17.14 -30.35
N GLU A 85 28.69 17.44 -29.21
CA GLU A 85 29.38 18.10 -28.08
C GLU A 85 30.55 17.25 -27.53
N PHE A 86 30.38 15.92 -27.49
CA PHE A 86 31.50 15.03 -27.14
C PHE A 86 32.63 15.05 -28.15
N ALA A 87 32.33 15.12 -29.42
CA ALA A 87 33.34 15.24 -30.47
C ALA A 87 34.11 16.56 -30.34
N ALA A 88 33.42 17.65 -30.09
CA ALA A 88 34.01 18.96 -29.82
C ALA A 88 34.92 18.97 -28.58
N MET A 89 34.48 18.35 -27.47
CA MET A 89 35.30 18.19 -26.26
C MET A 89 36.55 17.36 -26.50
N LYS A 90 36.43 16.28 -27.27
CA LYS A 90 37.53 15.40 -27.56
C LYS A 90 38.56 16.05 -28.50
N SER A 91 38.12 16.85 -29.48
CA SER A 91 39.02 17.59 -30.39
C SER A 91 39.85 18.67 -29.67
N THR A 92 39.34 19.20 -28.56
CA THR A 92 40.07 20.13 -27.68
C THR A 92 40.96 19.43 -26.65
N GLY A 93 41.10 18.07 -26.71
CA GLY A 93 41.92 17.30 -25.79
C GLY A 93 41.32 17.02 -24.42
N ILE A 94 40.01 17.29 -24.24
CA ILE A 94 39.34 17.00 -22.98
C ILE A 94 38.92 15.54 -22.93
N SER A 95 39.47 14.78 -21.95
CA SER A 95 39.09 13.39 -21.75
C SER A 95 37.66 13.24 -21.19
N LEU A 96 36.98 12.15 -21.57
CA LEU A 96 35.65 11.85 -21.07
C LEU A 96 35.62 11.74 -19.53
N GLN A 97 36.63 11.12 -18.94
CA GLN A 97 36.77 11.02 -17.47
C GLN A 97 36.76 12.41 -16.79
N ARG A 98 37.43 13.39 -17.42
CA ARG A 98 37.45 14.74 -16.91
C ARG A 98 36.08 15.43 -17.03
N ALA A 99 35.37 15.23 -18.15
CA ALA A 99 34.04 15.77 -18.35
C ALA A 99 33.04 15.18 -17.32
N MET A 100 33.16 13.91 -17.01
CA MET A 100 32.30 13.21 -16.04
C MET A 100 32.65 13.47 -14.56
N ARG A 101 33.80 14.07 -14.27
CA ARG A 101 34.26 14.25 -12.87
C ARG A 101 33.25 15.02 -12.00
N SER A 102 32.65 16.06 -12.51
CA SER A 102 31.65 16.85 -11.77
C SER A 102 30.38 16.04 -11.45
N LEU A 103 29.96 15.16 -12.38
CA LEU A 103 28.83 14.27 -12.17
C LEU A 103 29.14 13.17 -11.16
N THR A 104 30.37 12.63 -11.20
CA THR A 104 30.81 11.62 -10.21
C THR A 104 30.74 12.20 -8.79
N PHE A 105 31.23 13.42 -8.58
CA PHE A 105 31.09 14.09 -7.28
C PHE A 105 29.64 14.28 -6.87
N PHE A 106 28.77 14.69 -7.79
CA PHE A 106 27.34 14.83 -7.52
C PHE A 106 26.71 13.49 -7.12
N ILE A 107 27.01 12.40 -7.82
CA ILE A 107 26.46 11.06 -7.53
C ILE A 107 26.95 10.55 -6.16
N VAL A 108 28.22 10.74 -5.83
CA VAL A 108 28.77 10.39 -4.51
C VAL A 108 28.09 11.18 -3.40
N PHE A 109 27.91 12.49 -3.60
CA PHE A 109 27.18 13.34 -2.66
C PHE A 109 25.71 12.87 -2.50
N LEU A 110 25.03 12.60 -3.62
CA LEU A 110 23.67 12.10 -3.62
C LEU A 110 23.55 10.74 -2.90
N SER A 111 24.52 9.84 -3.11
CA SER A 111 24.56 8.54 -2.39
C SER A 111 24.68 8.72 -0.88
N ALA A 112 25.53 9.63 -0.42
CA ALA A 112 25.64 9.94 1.00
C ALA A 112 24.34 10.52 1.56
N LEU A 113 23.69 11.44 0.84
CA LEU A 113 22.41 12.02 1.23
C LEU A 113 21.32 10.96 1.32
N VAL A 114 21.23 10.05 0.34
CA VAL A 114 20.28 8.94 0.33
C VAL A 114 20.53 7.97 1.47
N PHE A 115 21.79 7.73 1.82
CA PHE A 115 22.13 6.89 2.96
C PHE A 115 21.58 7.44 4.28
N PHE A 116 21.77 8.73 4.56
CA PHE A 116 21.17 9.38 5.73
C PHE A 116 19.64 9.37 5.66
N PHE A 117 19.08 9.67 4.49
CA PHE A 117 17.64 9.65 4.29
C PHE A 117 17.03 8.26 4.56
N ALA A 118 17.71 7.19 4.11
CA ALA A 118 17.27 5.81 4.32
C ALA A 118 17.32 5.39 5.79
N ASN A 119 18.30 5.91 6.55
CA ASN A 119 18.45 5.55 7.96
C ASN A 119 17.52 6.32 8.91
N ASP A 120 17.20 7.57 8.61
CA ASP A 120 16.44 8.44 9.52
C ASP A 120 15.02 8.70 9.02
N VAL A 121 14.85 9.11 7.77
CA VAL A 121 13.56 9.58 7.25
C VAL A 121 12.63 8.42 6.92
N ILE A 122 13.14 7.37 6.28
CA ILE A 122 12.32 6.23 5.88
C ILE A 122 11.74 5.49 7.10
N PRO A 123 12.50 5.11 8.15
CA PRO A 123 11.96 4.43 9.31
C PRO A 123 10.92 5.28 10.05
N TYR A 124 11.17 6.60 10.17
CA TYR A 124 10.20 7.51 10.77
C TYR A 124 8.89 7.57 9.98
N SER A 125 8.97 7.66 8.66
CA SER A 125 7.80 7.70 7.77
C SER A 125 7.04 6.38 7.81
N GLU A 126 7.73 5.23 7.81
CA GLU A 126 7.14 3.90 7.92
C GLU A 126 6.41 3.73 9.25
N TYR A 127 7.02 4.16 10.36
CA TYR A 127 6.36 4.16 11.67
C TYR A 127 5.06 4.99 11.67
N ARG A 128 5.09 6.19 11.09
CA ARG A 128 3.92 7.06 10.97
C ARG A 128 2.84 6.47 10.08
N TRP A 129 3.23 5.87 8.97
CA TRP A 129 2.33 5.18 8.06
C TRP A 129 1.65 3.97 8.73
N LEU A 130 2.42 3.11 9.41
CA LEU A 130 1.88 1.97 10.14
C LEU A 130 0.90 2.39 11.24
N ASN A 131 1.24 3.43 12.00
CA ASN A 131 0.34 3.97 13.02
C ASN A 131 -0.94 4.56 12.43
N LEU A 132 -0.83 5.31 11.32
CA LEU A 132 -2.01 5.83 10.63
C LEU A 132 -2.91 4.69 10.15
N ARG A 133 -2.33 3.64 9.56
CA ARG A 133 -3.05 2.45 9.10
C ARG A 133 -3.75 1.72 10.26
N ARG A 134 -3.06 1.52 11.38
CA ARG A 134 -3.63 0.92 12.61
C ARG A 134 -4.76 1.77 13.18
N ASN A 135 -4.56 3.08 13.27
CA ASN A 135 -5.59 3.98 13.77
C ASN A 135 -6.85 3.94 12.90
N ILE A 136 -6.70 3.95 11.57
CA ILE A 136 -7.86 3.80 10.66
C ILE A 136 -8.60 2.48 10.93
N GLN A 137 -7.88 1.40 11.18
CA GLN A 137 -8.48 0.10 11.48
C GLN A 137 -9.15 0.04 12.87
N GLN A 138 -8.60 0.75 13.86
CA GLN A 138 -9.09 0.74 15.25
C GLN A 138 -10.25 1.72 15.50
N PHE A 139 -10.18 2.93 14.90
CA PHE A 139 -11.20 3.96 15.15
C PHE A 139 -12.49 3.78 14.37
N LYS A 140 -12.46 3.05 13.26
CA LYS A 140 -13.65 2.72 12.48
C LYS A 140 -13.55 1.27 11.99
N PRO A 141 -13.83 0.30 12.86
CA PRO A 141 -13.84 -1.11 12.46
C PRO A 141 -14.84 -1.40 11.33
N SER A 142 -15.94 -0.64 11.28
CA SER A 142 -16.89 -0.64 10.18
C SER A 142 -16.27 -0.28 8.82
N MET A 143 -15.14 0.46 8.81
CA MET A 143 -14.42 0.76 7.57
C MET A 143 -13.68 -0.44 6.97
N ALA A 144 -13.40 -1.48 7.76
CA ALA A 144 -12.81 -2.71 7.24
C ALA A 144 -13.80 -3.52 6.39
N ILE A 145 -15.09 -3.23 6.52
CA ILE A 145 -16.17 -3.93 5.83
C ILE A 145 -16.70 -3.02 4.72
N ALA A 146 -16.57 -3.41 3.46
CA ALA A 146 -17.13 -2.68 2.33
C ALA A 146 -18.53 -3.16 2.01
N GLU A 147 -19.45 -2.23 1.63
CA GLU A 147 -20.82 -2.59 1.24
C GLU A 147 -20.85 -3.42 -0.03
N GLY A 148 -21.69 -4.44 -0.05
CA GLY A 148 -21.98 -5.28 -1.21
C GLY A 148 -20.90 -6.30 -1.59
N GLN A 149 -19.73 -6.31 -0.94
CA GLN A 149 -18.63 -7.22 -1.24
C GLN A 149 -18.07 -7.90 -0.01
N PHE A 150 -17.42 -9.06 -0.19
CA PHE A 150 -16.74 -9.74 0.90
C PHE A 150 -15.47 -9.00 1.29
N SER A 151 -15.38 -8.63 2.56
CA SER A 151 -14.20 -8.00 3.17
C SER A 151 -13.58 -8.96 4.17
N GLN A 152 -12.27 -9.15 4.08
CA GLN A 152 -11.54 -9.96 5.05
C GLN A 152 -11.33 -9.16 6.35
N VAL A 153 -11.83 -9.70 7.47
CA VAL A 153 -11.68 -9.13 8.80
C VAL A 153 -10.88 -10.11 9.65
N GLY A 154 -9.63 -9.75 9.95
CA GLY A 154 -8.66 -10.68 10.52
C GLY A 154 -8.24 -11.78 9.54
N ASP A 155 -7.68 -12.88 10.07
CA ASP A 155 -7.18 -13.98 9.23
C ASP A 155 -8.25 -15.06 8.96
N GLU A 156 -9.29 -15.10 9.80
CA GLU A 156 -10.26 -16.20 9.82
C GLU A 156 -11.63 -15.84 9.25
N PHE A 157 -12.01 -14.56 9.19
CA PHE A 157 -13.37 -14.15 8.85
C PHE A 157 -13.43 -13.36 7.53
N ASN A 158 -14.39 -13.72 6.69
CA ASN A 158 -14.84 -12.92 5.55
C ASN A 158 -16.26 -12.45 5.86
N ILE A 159 -16.47 -11.13 5.84
CA ILE A 159 -17.75 -10.51 6.17
C ILE A 159 -18.25 -9.76 4.94
N LYS A 160 -19.52 -9.96 4.59
CA LYS A 160 -20.23 -9.19 3.59
C LYS A 160 -21.45 -8.56 4.23
N VAL A 161 -21.68 -7.29 3.97
CA VAL A 161 -22.86 -6.56 4.40
C VAL A 161 -23.50 -5.91 3.17
N LYS A 162 -24.81 -5.81 3.16
CA LYS A 162 -25.53 -5.16 2.06
C LYS A 162 -25.50 -3.64 2.22
N LYS A 163 -25.74 -3.13 3.43
CA LYS A 163 -25.79 -1.72 3.72
C LYS A 163 -25.29 -1.44 5.14
N LYS A 164 -24.73 -0.26 5.33
CA LYS A 164 -24.32 0.26 6.63
C LYS A 164 -25.09 1.52 6.95
N SER A 165 -25.35 1.75 8.23
CA SER A 165 -26.05 2.94 8.72
C SER A 165 -25.53 3.35 10.10
N GLY A 166 -25.89 4.57 10.54
CA GLY A 166 -25.41 5.16 11.79
C GLY A 166 -24.26 6.15 11.58
N GLU A 167 -23.97 6.94 12.60
CA GLU A 167 -22.97 8.03 12.56
C GLU A 167 -21.54 7.51 12.36
N ASN A 168 -21.27 6.26 12.77
CA ASN A 168 -19.98 5.56 12.61
C ASN A 168 -20.10 4.30 11.74
N ASP A 169 -21.14 4.16 10.90
CA ASP A 169 -21.44 2.96 10.12
C ASP A 169 -21.53 1.68 10.99
N GLN A 170 -22.01 1.81 12.23
CA GLN A 170 -22.01 0.73 13.21
C GLN A 170 -23.14 -0.28 13.01
N TYR A 171 -24.24 0.13 12.39
CA TYR A 171 -25.39 -0.75 12.11
C TYR A 171 -25.23 -1.37 10.72
N LEU A 172 -25.34 -2.69 10.67
CA LEU A 172 -25.15 -3.49 9.48
C LEU A 172 -26.47 -4.17 9.11
N GLU A 173 -26.82 -4.17 7.83
CA GLU A 173 -28.01 -4.85 7.30
C GLU A 173 -27.57 -6.01 6.39
N GLU A 174 -28.28 -7.14 6.48
CA GLU A 174 -28.02 -8.39 5.73
C GLU A 174 -26.53 -8.80 5.83
N VAL A 175 -26.14 -9.26 7.01
CA VAL A 175 -24.75 -9.63 7.32
C VAL A 175 -24.54 -11.12 6.97
N VAL A 176 -23.51 -11.39 6.17
CA VAL A 176 -23.07 -12.76 5.88
C VAL A 176 -21.61 -12.88 6.33
N ILE A 177 -21.36 -13.80 7.26
CA ILE A 177 -20.03 -14.08 7.79
C ILE A 177 -19.63 -15.48 7.36
N HIS A 178 -18.47 -15.59 6.76
CA HIS A 178 -17.85 -16.85 6.41
C HIS A 178 -16.57 -17.02 7.23
N LYS A 179 -16.55 -18.01 8.13
CA LYS A 179 -15.38 -18.35 8.93
C LYS A 179 -14.56 -19.41 8.19
N LYS A 180 -13.30 -19.09 7.92
CA LYS A 180 -12.33 -20.05 7.35
C LYS A 180 -11.87 -20.98 8.48
N GLU A 181 -12.01 -22.28 8.30
CA GLU A 181 -11.37 -23.25 9.21
C GLU A 181 -9.88 -23.41 8.92
N ALA A 182 -9.12 -23.70 9.98
CA ALA A 182 -7.67 -23.88 9.91
C ALA A 182 -7.27 -25.00 8.92
N LYS A 183 -6.11 -24.85 8.33
CA LYS A 183 -5.40 -25.53 7.22
C LYS A 183 -5.59 -27.05 6.97
N HIS A 184 -6.46 -27.78 7.66
CA HIS A 184 -6.55 -29.23 7.55
C HIS A 184 -7.94 -29.78 7.21
N SER A 185 -8.92 -28.91 7.00
CA SER A 185 -10.29 -29.32 6.64
C SER A 185 -10.57 -28.96 5.19
N SER A 186 -10.88 -29.97 4.39
CA SER A 186 -11.22 -29.85 2.97
C SER A 186 -12.68 -29.42 2.75
N GLY A 187 -13.34 -28.85 3.76
CA GLY A 187 -14.74 -28.43 3.73
C GLY A 187 -14.93 -26.93 3.87
N ASN A 188 -16.09 -26.47 3.49
CA ASN A 188 -16.52 -25.10 3.68
C ASN A 188 -16.74 -24.86 5.18
N GLY A 189 -16.10 -23.85 5.72
CA GLY A 189 -16.22 -23.49 7.12
C GLY A 189 -17.64 -23.08 7.54
N THR A 190 -17.74 -22.51 8.70
CA THR A 190 -18.99 -22.00 9.27
C THR A 190 -19.49 -20.77 8.52
N VAL A 191 -20.79 -20.73 8.22
CA VAL A 191 -21.48 -19.57 7.64
C VAL A 191 -22.54 -19.06 8.61
N ILE A 192 -22.55 -17.76 8.87
CA ILE A 192 -23.54 -17.09 9.68
C ILE A 192 -24.25 -16.06 8.80
N ILE A 193 -25.57 -16.07 8.80
CA ILE A 193 -26.40 -15.11 8.08
C ILE A 193 -27.31 -14.45 9.10
N ALA A 194 -27.26 -13.13 9.19
CA ALA A 194 -28.10 -12.35 10.11
C ALA A 194 -28.73 -11.16 9.37
N ASP A 195 -29.95 -10.82 9.76
CA ASP A 195 -30.66 -9.70 9.15
C ASP A 195 -30.10 -8.36 9.61
N ARG A 196 -29.61 -8.30 10.85
CA ARG A 196 -29.03 -7.10 11.45
C ARG A 196 -27.77 -7.43 12.24
N GLY A 197 -26.83 -6.48 12.25
CA GLY A 197 -25.65 -6.55 13.08
C GLY A 197 -25.27 -5.19 13.63
N GLU A 198 -24.69 -5.17 14.82
CA GLU A 198 -24.13 -3.98 15.45
C GLU A 198 -22.66 -4.21 15.77
N LEU A 199 -21.82 -3.30 15.25
CA LEU A 199 -20.38 -3.28 15.52
C LEU A 199 -20.10 -2.42 16.74
N THR A 200 -19.60 -3.05 17.81
CA THR A 200 -19.21 -2.36 19.04
C THR A 200 -17.72 -2.52 19.26
N SER A 201 -17.02 -1.42 19.48
CA SER A 201 -15.63 -1.43 19.92
C SER A 201 -15.49 -0.72 21.25
N GLU A 202 -14.94 -1.36 22.26
CA GLU A 202 -14.57 -0.70 23.51
C GLU A 202 -13.34 0.18 23.28
N ILE A 203 -13.44 1.44 23.72
CA ILE A 203 -12.34 2.41 23.68
C ILE A 203 -11.18 1.89 24.51
N GLY A 204 -10.08 1.53 23.85
CA GLY A 204 -8.86 1.01 24.51
C GLY A 204 -8.68 -0.51 24.46
N SER A 205 -9.66 -1.28 23.96
CA SER A 205 -9.50 -2.69 23.68
C SER A 205 -9.19 -2.94 22.21
N ASN A 206 -8.36 -3.95 21.94
CA ASN A 206 -8.05 -4.40 20.57
C ASN A 206 -9.11 -5.38 20.02
N THR A 207 -10.23 -5.54 20.74
CA THR A 207 -11.30 -6.46 20.38
C THR A 207 -12.45 -5.73 19.72
N LEU A 208 -12.90 -6.30 18.63
CA LEU A 208 -14.09 -5.91 17.91
C LEU A 208 -15.20 -6.89 18.25
N SER A 209 -16.29 -6.41 18.81
CA SER A 209 -17.48 -7.21 19.06
C SER A 209 -18.52 -6.93 17.98
N LEU A 210 -19.02 -7.99 17.38
CA LEU A 210 -20.13 -7.93 16.42
C LEU A 210 -21.30 -8.66 17.05
N VAL A 211 -22.34 -7.92 17.39
CA VAL A 211 -23.61 -8.46 17.85
C VAL A 211 -24.49 -8.67 16.64
N LEU A 212 -25.04 -9.88 16.49
CA LEU A 212 -25.88 -10.25 15.36
C LEU A 212 -27.28 -10.54 15.87
N ASN A 213 -28.27 -9.96 15.23
CA ASN A 213 -29.68 -10.14 15.59
C ASN A 213 -30.42 -10.81 14.42
N ASP A 214 -31.34 -11.71 14.76
CA ASP A 214 -32.22 -12.41 13.82
C ASP A 214 -31.42 -13.16 12.74
N GLY A 215 -30.83 -14.29 13.12
CA GLY A 215 -29.96 -14.98 12.18
C GLY A 215 -30.00 -16.52 12.22
N ASN A 216 -29.28 -17.10 11.29
CA ASN A 216 -29.07 -18.53 11.16
C ASN A 216 -27.57 -18.83 11.13
N TYR A 217 -27.19 -19.83 11.91
CA TYR A 217 -25.84 -20.37 11.95
C TYR A 217 -25.80 -21.70 11.20
N TYR A 218 -24.87 -21.86 10.30
CA TYR A 218 -24.66 -23.04 9.48
C TYR A 218 -23.24 -23.54 9.68
N SER A 219 -23.07 -24.79 10.09
CA SER A 219 -21.75 -25.41 10.26
C SER A 219 -21.74 -26.83 9.78
N GLU A 220 -20.66 -27.23 9.12
CA GLU A 220 -20.38 -28.62 8.77
C GLU A 220 -19.71 -29.31 9.94
N VAL A 221 -20.25 -30.44 10.40
CA VAL A 221 -19.67 -31.24 11.48
C VAL A 221 -18.74 -32.29 10.88
N PHE A 222 -17.46 -32.14 11.14
CA PHE A 222 -16.46 -33.12 10.72
C PHE A 222 -16.36 -34.27 11.73
N THR A 223 -16.88 -35.43 11.34
CA THR A 223 -16.68 -36.67 12.14
C THR A 223 -15.33 -37.27 11.82
N LYS A 224 -14.51 -37.57 12.82
CA LYS A 224 -13.18 -38.20 12.66
C LYS A 224 -13.23 -39.61 12.10
N ASP A 225 -14.38 -40.24 12.00
CA ASP A 225 -14.54 -41.62 11.54
C ASP A 225 -14.48 -41.72 10.01
N ARG A 226 -13.48 -42.43 9.54
CA ARG A 226 -13.17 -42.66 8.10
C ARG A 226 -14.32 -43.30 7.30
N LYS A 227 -15.25 -44.03 7.95
CA LYS A 227 -16.41 -44.67 7.32
C LYS A 227 -17.61 -43.74 7.12
N ARG A 228 -17.71 -42.63 7.82
CA ARG A 228 -18.80 -41.60 7.72
C ARG A 228 -18.47 -40.41 6.83
N LYS A 229 -17.34 -40.40 6.15
CA LYS A 229 -16.94 -39.29 5.23
C LYS A 229 -17.90 -39.05 4.06
N LEU A 230 -18.86 -39.92 3.83
CA LEU A 230 -19.86 -39.81 2.75
C LEU A 230 -21.17 -39.14 3.21
N GLN A 231 -21.37 -38.92 4.51
CA GLN A 231 -22.47 -38.14 5.06
C GLN A 231 -21.89 -36.95 5.83
N GLN A 232 -21.84 -35.82 5.20
CA GLN A 232 -21.55 -34.53 5.86
C GLN A 232 -22.79 -34.17 6.69
N GLU A 233 -22.67 -34.28 8.01
CA GLU A 233 -23.73 -33.83 8.91
C GLU A 233 -23.69 -32.29 8.96
N PHE A 234 -24.82 -31.70 8.65
CA PHE A 234 -24.99 -30.25 8.56
C PHE A 234 -25.83 -29.79 9.77
N VAL A 235 -25.30 -28.84 10.53
CA VAL A 235 -26.01 -28.24 11.67
C VAL A 235 -26.54 -26.89 11.25
N ARG A 236 -27.85 -26.69 11.42
CA ARG A 236 -28.50 -25.39 11.30
C ARG A 236 -29.06 -25.01 12.67
N SER A 237 -28.71 -23.85 13.15
CA SER A 237 -29.29 -23.25 14.37
C SER A 237 -29.77 -21.85 14.03
N SER A 238 -30.94 -21.48 14.55
CA SER A 238 -31.45 -20.10 14.48
C SER A 238 -31.21 -19.43 15.83
N PHE A 239 -30.92 -18.13 15.82
CA PHE A 239 -30.73 -17.31 17.01
C PHE A 239 -31.44 -15.97 16.85
N GLU A 240 -31.91 -15.41 17.95
CA GLU A 240 -32.52 -14.07 18.01
C GLU A 240 -31.46 -13.01 18.32
N GLU A 241 -30.46 -13.34 19.16
CA GLU A 241 -29.27 -12.52 19.50
C GLU A 241 -28.02 -13.40 19.65
#